data_93cb49d922633da0908b9210def8fab0
#
_entry.id   93cb49d922633da0908b9210def8fab0
#
_cell.length_a   1.000
_cell.length_b   1.000
_cell.length_c   1.000
_cell.angle_alpha   90.00
_cell.angle_beta   90.00
_cell.angle_gamma   90.00
#
_symmetry.space_group_name_H-M   'P 1'
#
loop_
_entity.id
_entity.type
_entity.pdbx_description
1 polymer ?
#
loop_
_entity_poly.entity_id
_entity_poly.type
_entity_poly.pdbx_seq_one_letter_code
_entity_poly.pdbx_strand_id
1 'polypeptide(L)'
;MIVVRHRETGAPLFEVEADTLARADLEGAMLLCADLRGADLRGARLRVVDLCQADLRGAVLDGADLRDADVTLANLVGASFRNASICGARLQGINMGAGIPAGTDFAGADLTRAYLNFSNLTGCNFSDANMRGIDLTRCDLTGAVLRGADLTGANLSNSQLSDVDLSYSMLAGALINDSDLRRTGLRHAELATATFSGSRLSGADLTGSHLSKTVFARCHDLHEALGLDALEYLSPSCIDLETLRACLAGLPEEFLAGVGVETREVEALRGMAAPAL
;
A
#
# COMPACT_ATOMS: atom_id res chain seq x y z
N MET A 1 -10.73 37.20 11.37
CA MET A 1 -10.43 36.28 12.50
C MET A 1 -11.21 34.98 12.29
N ILE A 2 -10.52 33.85 12.23
CA ILE A 2 -11.13 32.52 12.13
C ILE A 2 -11.04 31.85 13.49
N VAL A 3 -12.15 31.20 13.90
CA VAL A 3 -12.21 30.39 15.11
C VAL A 3 -12.47 28.96 14.72
N VAL A 4 -11.47 28.09 14.92
CA VAL A 4 -11.63 26.65 14.79
C VAL A 4 -12.41 26.14 16.00
N ARG A 5 -13.47 25.38 15.78
CA ARG A 5 -14.38 24.94 16.82
C ARG A 5 -14.42 23.42 16.94
N HIS A 6 -14.74 22.95 18.11
CA HIS A 6 -15.04 21.55 18.36
C HIS A 6 -16.34 21.17 17.63
N ARG A 7 -16.34 20.09 16.84
CA ARG A 7 -17.44 19.71 15.92
C ARG A 7 -18.77 19.41 16.61
N GLU A 8 -18.74 18.99 17.88
CA GLU A 8 -19.96 18.59 18.62
C GLU A 8 -20.44 19.67 19.59
N THR A 9 -19.52 20.31 20.31
CA THR A 9 -19.85 21.27 21.35
C THR A 9 -19.89 22.71 20.86
N GLY A 10 -19.28 23.00 19.70
CA GLY A 10 -19.11 24.35 19.19
C GLY A 10 -18.10 25.21 19.97
N ALA A 11 -17.45 24.64 20.99
CA ALA A 11 -16.46 25.36 21.80
C ALA A 11 -15.27 25.80 20.92
N PRO A 12 -14.70 27.01 21.16
CA PRO A 12 -13.50 27.43 20.43
C PRO A 12 -12.30 26.56 20.85
N LEU A 13 -11.54 26.10 19.87
CA LEU A 13 -10.32 25.32 20.06
C LEU A 13 -9.08 26.13 19.72
N PHE A 14 -9.16 26.94 18.67
CA PHE A 14 -8.04 27.74 18.18
C PHE A 14 -8.53 28.99 17.46
N GLU A 15 -7.81 30.09 17.58
CA GLU A 15 -8.15 31.37 16.96
C GLU A 15 -6.99 31.86 16.09
N VAL A 16 -7.28 32.31 14.88
CA VAL A 16 -6.30 32.85 13.92
C VAL A 16 -6.78 34.22 13.46
N GLU A 17 -5.92 35.22 13.57
CA GLU A 17 -6.18 36.55 12.97
C GLU A 17 -5.91 36.55 11.48
N ALA A 18 -6.76 35.85 10.73
CA ALA A 18 -6.67 35.75 9.27
C ALA A 18 -8.06 35.52 8.66
N ASP A 19 -8.17 35.64 7.35
CA ASP A 19 -9.39 35.36 6.59
C ASP A 19 -9.44 33.91 6.10
N THR A 20 -8.29 33.21 6.08
CA THR A 20 -8.18 31.80 5.73
C THR A 20 -7.16 31.11 6.65
N LEU A 21 -7.21 29.78 6.73
CA LEU A 21 -6.17 28.97 7.40
C LEU A 21 -5.00 28.63 6.45
N ALA A 22 -5.03 29.12 5.21
CA ALA A 22 -3.93 28.92 4.29
C ALA A 22 -2.64 29.55 4.83
N ARG A 23 -1.57 28.75 4.86
CA ARG A 23 -0.26 29.09 5.43
C ARG A 23 -0.27 29.49 6.91
N ALA A 24 -1.38 29.21 7.62
CA ALA A 24 -1.45 29.44 9.07
C ALA A 24 -0.41 28.59 9.80
N ASP A 25 0.10 29.14 10.88
CA ASP A 25 0.95 28.41 11.82
C ASP A 25 0.06 27.75 12.88
N LEU A 26 -0.11 26.45 12.75
CA LEU A 26 -0.90 25.59 13.63
C LEU A 26 0.00 24.52 14.28
N GLU A 27 1.32 24.74 14.28
CA GLU A 27 2.28 23.80 14.84
C GLU A 27 1.97 23.51 16.31
N GLY A 28 1.82 22.23 16.66
CA GLY A 28 1.49 21.79 18.03
C GLY A 28 0.10 22.16 18.51
N ALA A 29 -0.78 22.70 17.67
CA ALA A 29 -2.14 23.06 18.08
C ALA A 29 -2.96 21.84 18.51
N MET A 30 -3.81 22.01 19.54
CA MET A 30 -4.73 21.00 20.06
C MET A 30 -6.09 21.13 19.36
N LEU A 31 -6.29 20.38 18.27
CA LEU A 31 -7.47 20.43 17.41
C LEU A 31 -8.28 19.11 17.45
N LEU A 32 -8.23 18.43 18.60
CA LEU A 32 -9.01 17.23 18.86
C LEU A 32 -10.50 17.46 18.54
N CYS A 33 -11.11 16.62 17.72
CA CYS A 33 -12.49 16.74 17.28
C CYS A 33 -12.82 18.09 16.62
N ALA A 34 -11.87 18.76 15.98
CA ALA A 34 -12.12 20.04 15.30
C ALA A 34 -13.07 19.88 14.10
N ASP A 35 -13.88 20.90 13.85
CA ASP A 35 -14.64 21.07 12.61
C ASP A 35 -13.78 21.90 11.64
N LEU A 36 -13.19 21.20 10.66
CA LEU A 36 -12.35 21.76 9.59
C LEU A 36 -12.90 21.40 8.21
N ARG A 37 -14.21 21.13 8.12
CA ARG A 37 -14.87 20.81 6.85
C ARG A 37 -14.69 21.90 5.82
N GLY A 38 -14.16 21.54 4.64
CA GLY A 38 -13.88 22.49 3.56
C GLY A 38 -12.88 23.58 3.88
N ALA A 39 -12.12 23.44 4.99
CA ALA A 39 -11.12 24.44 5.37
C ALA A 39 -10.00 24.57 4.32
N ASP A 40 -9.59 25.80 4.02
CA ASP A 40 -8.41 26.06 3.22
C ASP A 40 -7.17 26.07 4.11
N LEU A 41 -6.44 24.95 4.11
CA LEU A 41 -5.22 24.70 4.86
C LEU A 41 -3.98 24.65 3.96
N ARG A 42 -4.04 25.18 2.74
CA ARG A 42 -2.93 25.15 1.79
C ARG A 42 -1.65 25.74 2.37
N GLY A 43 -0.58 24.93 2.36
CA GLY A 43 0.72 25.33 2.89
C GLY A 43 0.75 25.62 4.39
N ALA A 44 -0.29 25.24 5.15
CA ALA A 44 -0.31 25.41 6.60
C ALA A 44 0.79 24.57 7.30
N ARG A 45 1.34 25.11 8.38
CA ARG A 45 2.26 24.40 9.28
C ARG A 45 1.46 23.65 10.33
N LEU A 46 1.36 22.34 10.15
CA LEU A 46 0.56 21.42 10.97
C LEU A 46 1.45 20.37 11.68
N ARG A 47 2.75 20.65 11.82
CA ARG A 47 3.66 19.73 12.49
C ARG A 47 3.21 19.48 13.94
N VAL A 48 3.25 18.20 14.35
CA VAL A 48 2.92 17.79 15.72
C VAL A 48 1.51 18.22 16.17
N VAL A 49 0.63 18.62 15.23
CA VAL A 49 -0.75 19.01 15.54
C VAL A 49 -1.54 17.77 15.99
N ASP A 50 -2.43 17.97 16.98
CA ASP A 50 -3.44 16.97 17.34
C ASP A 50 -4.74 17.22 16.57
N LEU A 51 -4.99 16.43 15.52
CA LEU A 51 -6.22 16.40 14.73
C LEU A 51 -7.01 15.10 14.96
N CYS A 52 -6.75 14.40 16.07
CA CYS A 52 -7.43 13.16 16.39
C CYS A 52 -8.96 13.37 16.32
N GLN A 53 -9.66 12.48 15.60
CA GLN A 53 -11.11 12.54 15.38
C GLN A 53 -11.62 13.84 14.73
N ALA A 54 -10.78 14.70 14.17
CA ALA A 54 -11.23 15.91 13.47
C ALA A 54 -12.05 15.58 12.21
N ASP A 55 -12.95 16.48 11.83
CA ASP A 55 -13.70 16.42 10.59
C ASP A 55 -13.05 17.33 9.53
N LEU A 56 -12.29 16.74 8.64
CA LEU A 56 -11.54 17.40 7.56
C LEU A 56 -12.18 17.17 6.19
N ARG A 57 -13.44 16.75 6.13
CA ARG A 57 -14.12 16.45 4.85
C ARG A 57 -14.04 17.64 3.89
N GLY A 58 -13.49 17.37 2.68
CA GLY A 58 -13.34 18.40 1.65
C GLY A 58 -12.33 19.50 1.96
N ALA A 59 -11.53 19.37 3.02
CA ALA A 59 -10.46 20.32 3.33
C ALA A 59 -9.36 20.29 2.26
N VAL A 60 -8.69 21.41 2.04
CA VAL A 60 -7.58 21.53 1.08
C VAL A 60 -6.28 21.71 1.86
N LEU A 61 -5.47 20.64 1.92
CA LEU A 61 -4.18 20.60 2.63
C LEU A 61 -2.98 20.58 1.66
N ASP A 62 -3.18 21.06 0.43
CA ASP A 62 -2.14 21.05 -0.60
C ASP A 62 -0.89 21.81 -0.12
N GLY A 63 0.28 21.13 -0.16
CA GLY A 63 1.54 21.67 0.30
C GLY A 63 1.64 21.88 1.81
N ALA A 64 0.68 21.41 2.61
CA ALA A 64 0.74 21.49 4.07
C ALA A 64 1.83 20.59 4.66
N ASP A 65 2.39 20.99 5.79
CA ASP A 65 3.39 20.24 6.54
C ASP A 65 2.72 19.58 7.76
N LEU A 66 2.36 18.29 7.64
CA LEU A 66 1.73 17.46 8.68
C LEU A 66 2.74 16.49 9.33
N ARG A 67 4.04 16.75 9.21
CA ARG A 67 5.04 15.83 9.78
C ARG A 67 4.80 15.64 11.28
N ASP A 68 4.85 14.39 11.72
CA ASP A 68 4.65 13.98 13.12
C ASP A 68 3.26 14.34 13.69
N ALA A 69 2.28 14.72 12.86
CA ALA A 69 0.91 15.04 13.28
C ALA A 69 0.14 13.79 13.75
N ASP A 70 -0.82 14.00 14.65
CA ASP A 70 -1.78 12.97 15.03
C ASP A 70 -3.12 13.20 14.30
N VAL A 71 -3.42 12.37 13.31
CA VAL A 71 -4.66 12.44 12.50
C VAL A 71 -5.51 11.18 12.75
N THR A 72 -5.23 10.46 13.84
CA THR A 72 -5.91 9.21 14.19
C THR A 72 -7.43 9.38 14.19
N LEU A 73 -8.14 8.46 13.51
CA LEU A 73 -9.61 8.45 13.38
C LEU A 73 -10.22 9.72 12.75
N ALA A 74 -9.43 10.59 12.15
CA ALA A 74 -9.96 11.77 11.45
C ALA A 74 -10.77 11.37 10.20
N ASN A 75 -11.76 12.18 9.85
CA ASN A 75 -12.54 12.00 8.62
C ASN A 75 -11.97 12.91 7.53
N LEU A 76 -11.31 12.31 6.55
CA LEU A 76 -10.59 12.97 5.46
C LEU A 76 -11.28 12.79 4.10
N VAL A 77 -12.54 12.34 4.06
CA VAL A 77 -13.24 12.08 2.80
C VAL A 77 -13.30 13.33 1.93
N GLY A 78 -12.74 13.23 0.72
CA GLY A 78 -12.69 14.33 -0.24
C GLY A 78 -11.68 15.43 0.10
N ALA A 79 -10.83 15.26 1.11
CA ALA A 79 -9.72 16.18 1.38
C ALA A 79 -8.63 16.06 0.29
N SER A 80 -7.92 17.15 0.04
CA SER A 80 -6.79 17.20 -0.90
C SER A 80 -5.48 17.40 -0.17
N PHE A 81 -4.44 16.62 -0.55
CA PHE A 81 -3.10 16.61 0.07
C PHE A 81 -1.98 16.75 -0.97
N ARG A 82 -2.21 17.44 -2.10
CA ARG A 82 -1.21 17.56 -3.17
C ARG A 82 0.08 18.17 -2.65
N ASN A 83 1.21 17.44 -2.82
CA ASN A 83 2.52 17.84 -2.33
C ASN A 83 2.55 18.12 -0.80
N ALA A 84 1.63 17.59 -0.03
CA ALA A 84 1.70 17.62 1.43
C ALA A 84 2.77 16.66 1.93
N SER A 85 3.43 17.02 3.04
CA SER A 85 4.36 16.15 3.75
C SER A 85 3.68 15.59 4.99
N ILE A 86 3.55 14.24 5.08
CA ILE A 86 2.84 13.53 6.15
C ILE A 86 3.82 12.54 6.85
N CYS A 87 5.11 12.68 6.59
CA CYS A 87 6.15 11.81 7.14
C CYS A 87 6.07 11.73 8.67
N GLY A 88 6.07 10.52 9.22
CA GLY A 88 5.99 10.27 10.66
C GLY A 88 4.61 10.53 11.30
N ALA A 89 3.61 10.99 10.55
CA ALA A 89 2.28 11.21 11.08
C ALA A 89 1.57 9.92 11.48
N ARG A 90 0.67 9.99 12.47
CA ARG A 90 -0.21 8.89 12.87
C ARG A 90 -1.56 9.03 12.18
N LEU A 91 -1.90 8.07 11.31
CA LEU A 91 -3.13 8.05 10.52
C LEU A 91 -3.94 6.76 10.76
N GLN A 92 -3.86 6.19 11.95
CA GLN A 92 -4.55 4.95 12.27
C GLN A 92 -6.05 5.08 12.15
N GLY A 93 -6.69 4.11 11.46
CA GLY A 93 -8.14 4.02 11.34
C GLY A 93 -8.81 5.18 10.61
N ILE A 94 -8.05 5.95 9.81
CA ILE A 94 -8.63 7.00 8.97
C ILE A 94 -9.43 6.42 7.81
N ASN A 95 -10.35 7.21 7.29
CA ASN A 95 -11.04 6.98 6.03
C ASN A 95 -10.76 8.16 5.09
N MET A 96 -10.00 7.93 4.03
CA MET A 96 -9.70 8.96 3.03
C MET A 96 -10.56 8.82 1.77
N GLY A 97 -11.22 7.66 1.56
CA GLY A 97 -11.93 7.38 0.32
C GLY A 97 -11.02 7.60 -0.91
N ALA A 98 -11.57 8.06 -2.01
CA ALA A 98 -10.83 8.34 -3.26
C ALA A 98 -10.07 9.70 -3.25
N GLY A 99 -9.78 10.28 -2.10
CA GLY A 99 -9.34 11.67 -1.98
C GLY A 99 -7.83 11.93 -1.96
N ILE A 100 -6.97 10.91 -2.06
CA ILE A 100 -5.52 11.09 -1.97
C ILE A 100 -4.95 11.51 -3.32
N PRO A 101 -4.21 12.62 -3.40
CA PRO A 101 -3.56 13.02 -4.64
C PRO A 101 -2.30 12.21 -4.91
N ALA A 102 -2.03 11.98 -6.20
CA ALA A 102 -0.78 11.39 -6.66
C ALA A 102 0.45 12.16 -6.12
N GLY A 103 1.49 11.42 -5.72
CA GLY A 103 2.75 11.97 -5.25
C GLY A 103 2.76 12.49 -3.81
N THR A 104 1.75 12.17 -2.99
CA THR A 104 1.77 12.50 -1.56
C THR A 104 2.88 11.71 -0.83
N ASP A 105 3.58 12.35 0.09
CA ASP A 105 4.66 11.76 0.87
C ASP A 105 4.16 11.26 2.23
N PHE A 106 4.11 9.92 2.37
CA PHE A 106 3.74 9.19 3.60
C PHE A 106 4.94 8.45 4.22
N ALA A 107 6.17 8.80 3.86
CA ALA A 107 7.33 8.07 4.35
C ALA A 107 7.36 7.99 5.88
N GLY A 108 7.56 6.78 6.43
CA GLY A 108 7.57 6.52 7.87
C GLY A 108 6.25 6.76 8.60
N ALA A 109 5.14 7.05 7.89
CA ALA A 109 3.84 7.26 8.52
C ALA A 109 3.26 5.98 9.13
N ASP A 110 2.46 6.09 10.18
CA ASP A 110 1.69 4.98 10.74
C ASP A 110 0.26 4.98 10.17
N LEU A 111 0.05 4.08 9.21
CA LEU A 111 -1.23 3.86 8.52
C LEU A 111 -1.90 2.55 8.97
N THR A 112 -1.57 2.06 10.17
CA THR A 112 -2.11 0.80 10.68
C THR A 112 -3.64 0.76 10.57
N ARG A 113 -4.16 -0.25 9.86
CA ARG A 113 -5.61 -0.45 9.64
C ARG A 113 -6.34 0.74 9.01
N ALA A 114 -5.63 1.59 8.28
CA ALA A 114 -6.28 2.65 7.51
C ALA A 114 -7.11 2.07 6.36
N TYR A 115 -8.14 2.79 5.94
CA TYR A 115 -9.02 2.44 4.82
C TYR A 115 -8.76 3.39 3.66
N LEU A 116 -7.92 2.97 2.72
CA LEU A 116 -7.56 3.73 1.52
C LEU A 116 -8.15 3.15 0.24
N ASN A 117 -9.05 2.19 0.36
CA ASN A 117 -9.66 1.49 -0.75
C ASN A 117 -10.28 2.46 -1.78
N PHE A 118 -10.22 2.08 -3.06
CA PHE A 118 -10.65 2.89 -4.22
C PHE A 118 -9.88 4.21 -4.40
N SER A 119 -8.70 4.38 -3.78
CA SER A 119 -7.90 5.61 -3.87
C SER A 119 -6.96 5.59 -5.06
N ASN A 120 -6.69 6.79 -5.59
CA ASN A 120 -5.57 7.01 -6.51
C ASN A 120 -4.32 7.35 -5.68
N LEU A 121 -3.37 6.41 -5.62
CA LEU A 121 -2.11 6.52 -4.87
C LEU A 121 -0.90 6.54 -5.81
N THR A 122 -1.13 6.89 -7.08
CA THR A 122 -0.09 6.90 -8.12
C THR A 122 1.11 7.74 -7.69
N GLY A 123 2.30 7.15 -7.71
CA GLY A 123 3.55 7.82 -7.36
C GLY A 123 3.66 8.30 -5.91
N CYS A 124 2.77 7.89 -5.00
CA CYS A 124 2.90 8.20 -3.57
C CYS A 124 4.14 7.50 -2.97
N ASN A 125 4.74 8.15 -1.98
CA ASN A 125 5.87 7.61 -1.23
C ASN A 125 5.40 7.07 0.13
N PHE A 126 5.47 5.75 0.30
CA PHE A 126 5.19 5.05 1.55
C PHE A 126 6.43 4.34 2.11
N SER A 127 7.64 4.81 1.73
CA SER A 127 8.87 4.18 2.20
C SER A 127 8.90 4.08 3.74
N ASP A 128 9.24 2.90 4.24
CA ASP A 128 9.35 2.60 5.68
C ASP A 128 8.06 2.89 6.49
N ALA A 129 6.90 3.04 5.83
CA ALA A 129 5.62 3.26 6.51
C ALA A 129 5.10 1.98 7.20
N ASN A 130 4.45 2.15 8.35
CA ASN A 130 3.71 1.08 9.00
C ASN A 130 2.29 0.99 8.41
N MET A 131 2.05 0.00 7.56
CA MET A 131 0.80 -0.22 6.84
C MET A 131 0.14 -1.56 7.23
N ARG A 132 0.37 -2.03 8.46
CA ARG A 132 -0.17 -3.33 8.93
C ARG A 132 -1.68 -3.36 8.87
N GLY A 133 -2.22 -4.40 8.20
CA GLY A 133 -3.66 -4.60 8.05
C GLY A 133 -4.41 -3.49 7.31
N ILE A 134 -3.71 -2.68 6.52
CA ILE A 134 -4.32 -1.62 5.70
C ILE A 134 -5.23 -2.22 4.62
N ASP A 135 -6.31 -1.51 4.31
CA ASP A 135 -7.17 -1.82 3.16
C ASP A 135 -6.80 -0.92 1.96
N LEU A 136 -6.13 -1.53 0.98
CA LEU A 136 -5.73 -0.92 -0.30
C LEU A 136 -6.50 -1.54 -1.48
N THR A 137 -7.65 -2.17 -1.23
CA THR A 137 -8.40 -2.81 -2.30
C THR A 137 -8.82 -1.82 -3.38
N ARG A 138 -8.67 -2.24 -4.66
CA ARG A 138 -9.08 -1.45 -5.83
C ARG A 138 -8.39 -0.08 -5.92
N CYS A 139 -7.16 0.04 -5.39
CA CYS A 139 -6.34 1.23 -5.52
C CYS A 139 -5.54 1.25 -6.83
N ASP A 140 -5.22 2.45 -7.30
CA ASP A 140 -4.18 2.67 -8.28
C ASP A 140 -2.90 3.13 -7.55
N LEU A 141 -1.93 2.21 -7.43
CA LEU A 141 -0.62 2.44 -6.82
C LEU A 141 0.49 2.56 -7.87
N THR A 142 0.14 2.68 -9.14
CA THR A 142 1.12 2.68 -10.24
C THR A 142 2.29 3.62 -9.95
N GLY A 143 3.52 3.09 -9.99
CA GLY A 143 4.75 3.83 -9.74
C GLY A 143 4.94 4.33 -8.30
N ALA A 144 4.13 3.89 -7.34
CA ALA A 144 4.32 4.23 -5.93
C ALA A 144 5.57 3.56 -5.35
N VAL A 145 6.14 4.16 -4.29
CA VAL A 145 7.31 3.63 -3.58
C VAL A 145 6.86 3.13 -2.20
N LEU A 146 6.94 1.80 -1.99
CA LEU A 146 6.61 1.13 -0.73
C LEU A 146 7.83 0.37 -0.16
N ARG A 147 9.03 0.85 -0.52
CA ARG A 147 10.29 0.24 -0.09
C ARG A 147 10.37 0.20 1.44
N GLY A 148 10.65 -1.00 2.01
CA GLY A 148 10.76 -1.19 3.45
C GLY A 148 9.44 -1.08 4.23
N ALA A 149 8.30 -0.83 3.58
CA ALA A 149 7.01 -0.69 4.26
C ALA A 149 6.55 -2.00 4.93
N ASP A 150 5.89 -1.90 6.08
CA ASP A 150 5.25 -3.04 6.75
C ASP A 150 3.80 -3.18 6.29
N LEU A 151 3.58 -4.08 5.34
CA LEU A 151 2.29 -4.44 4.77
C LEU A 151 1.75 -5.77 5.33
N THR A 152 2.21 -6.18 6.52
CA THR A 152 1.77 -7.42 7.15
C THR A 152 0.24 -7.47 7.27
N GLY A 153 -0.37 -8.48 6.66
CA GLY A 153 -1.83 -8.66 6.66
C GLY A 153 -2.60 -7.61 5.85
N ALA A 154 -1.94 -6.81 5.02
CA ALA A 154 -2.58 -5.82 4.15
C ALA A 154 -3.46 -6.49 3.08
N ASN A 155 -4.50 -5.79 2.63
CA ASN A 155 -5.32 -6.22 1.50
C ASN A 155 -5.10 -5.29 0.29
N LEU A 156 -4.39 -5.80 -0.72
CA LEU A 156 -4.09 -5.12 -1.98
C LEU A 156 -4.90 -5.72 -3.16
N SER A 157 -5.95 -6.48 -2.89
CA SER A 157 -6.68 -7.20 -3.94
C SER A 157 -7.34 -6.24 -4.94
N ASN A 158 -7.38 -6.67 -6.21
CA ASN A 158 -7.94 -5.91 -7.34
C ASN A 158 -7.25 -4.57 -7.61
N SER A 159 -5.99 -4.39 -7.23
CA SER A 159 -5.26 -3.13 -7.32
C SER A 159 -4.29 -3.09 -8.50
N GLN A 160 -4.00 -1.87 -8.98
CA GLN A 160 -2.94 -1.62 -9.95
C GLN A 160 -1.63 -1.39 -9.19
N LEU A 161 -0.71 -2.32 -9.33
CA LEU A 161 0.59 -2.33 -8.67
C LEU A 161 1.74 -2.26 -9.68
N SER A 162 1.44 -1.92 -10.94
CA SER A 162 2.45 -1.86 -12.00
C SER A 162 3.53 -0.83 -11.66
N ASP A 163 4.79 -1.19 -11.87
CA ASP A 163 5.96 -0.34 -11.65
C ASP A 163 6.13 0.13 -10.18
N VAL A 164 5.48 -0.52 -9.21
CA VAL A 164 5.61 -0.22 -7.77
C VAL A 164 6.95 -0.77 -7.24
N ASP A 165 7.62 -0.02 -6.36
CA ASP A 165 8.77 -0.52 -5.61
C ASP A 165 8.32 -1.05 -4.23
N LEU A 166 8.20 -2.38 -4.10
CA LEU A 166 7.95 -3.12 -2.86
C LEU A 166 9.22 -3.80 -2.32
N SER A 167 10.40 -3.36 -2.77
CA SER A 167 11.66 -3.98 -2.33
C SER A 167 11.83 -3.85 -0.81
N TYR A 168 12.28 -4.93 -0.16
CA TYR A 168 12.50 -5.01 1.28
C TYR A 168 11.23 -4.84 2.14
N SER A 169 10.03 -4.86 1.55
CA SER A 169 8.78 -4.73 2.30
C SER A 169 8.41 -6.02 3.04
N MET A 170 7.66 -5.89 4.12
CA MET A 170 7.07 -7.00 4.86
C MET A 170 5.64 -7.24 4.38
N LEU A 171 5.42 -8.30 3.62
CA LEU A 171 4.13 -8.68 3.03
C LEU A 171 3.55 -9.97 3.65
N ALA A 172 3.98 -10.32 4.85
CA ALA A 172 3.51 -11.54 5.50
C ALA A 172 1.98 -11.54 5.66
N GLY A 173 1.31 -12.56 5.09
CA GLY A 173 -0.15 -12.67 5.11
C GLY A 173 -0.89 -11.65 4.25
N ALA A 174 -0.21 -10.90 3.41
CA ALA A 174 -0.87 -9.95 2.51
C ALA A 174 -1.72 -10.66 1.46
N LEU A 175 -2.88 -10.08 1.15
CA LEU A 175 -3.77 -10.51 0.08
C LEU A 175 -3.51 -9.65 -1.16
N ILE A 176 -2.96 -10.24 -2.22
CA ILE A 176 -2.60 -9.57 -3.46
C ILE A 176 -3.32 -10.28 -4.62
N ASN A 177 -4.62 -10.47 -4.47
CA ASN A 177 -5.39 -11.27 -5.42
C ASN A 177 -5.97 -10.40 -6.55
N ASP A 178 -6.03 -10.97 -7.75
CA ASP A 178 -6.60 -10.34 -8.95
C ASP A 178 -5.98 -8.95 -9.24
N SER A 179 -4.68 -8.78 -8.94
CA SER A 179 -3.95 -7.50 -9.01
C SER A 179 -2.93 -7.49 -10.15
N ASP A 180 -2.62 -6.30 -10.62
CA ASP A 180 -1.64 -6.11 -11.69
C ASP A 180 -0.27 -5.73 -11.11
N LEU A 181 0.65 -6.71 -10.99
CA LEU A 181 2.01 -6.54 -10.48
C LEU A 181 3.06 -6.50 -11.60
N ARG A 182 2.68 -6.18 -12.81
CA ARG A 182 3.65 -6.14 -13.91
C ARG A 182 4.76 -5.14 -13.62
N ARG A 183 6.02 -5.60 -13.73
CA ARG A 183 7.24 -4.83 -13.46
C ARG A 183 7.35 -4.29 -12.03
N THR A 184 6.63 -4.88 -11.08
CA THR A 184 6.74 -4.54 -9.66
C THR A 184 8.07 -5.02 -9.11
N GLY A 185 8.78 -4.17 -8.37
CA GLY A 185 9.98 -4.56 -7.63
C GLY A 185 9.60 -5.22 -6.31
N LEU A 186 9.85 -6.52 -6.17
CA LEU A 186 9.62 -7.29 -4.94
C LEU A 186 10.94 -7.82 -4.34
N ARG A 187 12.09 -7.24 -4.72
CA ARG A 187 13.42 -7.73 -4.29
C ARG A 187 13.54 -7.75 -2.77
N HIS A 188 13.98 -8.89 -2.23
CA HIS A 188 14.17 -9.10 -0.79
C HIS A 188 12.90 -8.83 0.04
N ALA A 189 11.71 -9.01 -0.54
CA ALA A 189 10.44 -8.87 0.17
C ALA A 189 10.13 -10.12 1.01
N GLU A 190 9.51 -9.93 2.18
CA GLU A 190 9.05 -10.99 3.06
C GLU A 190 7.64 -11.41 2.67
N LEU A 191 7.49 -12.55 1.98
CA LEU A 191 6.24 -13.01 1.38
C LEU A 191 5.58 -14.18 2.14
N ALA A 192 5.95 -14.38 3.41
CA ALA A 192 5.40 -15.49 4.18
C ALA A 192 3.85 -15.46 4.21
N THR A 193 3.21 -16.54 3.78
CA THR A 193 1.73 -16.68 3.71
C THR A 193 1.02 -15.65 2.82
N ALA A 194 1.75 -14.87 2.02
CA ALA A 194 1.13 -13.98 1.05
C ALA A 194 0.41 -14.77 -0.07
N THR A 195 -0.64 -14.18 -0.65
CA THR A 195 -1.41 -14.82 -1.74
C THR A 195 -1.46 -13.95 -2.98
N PHE A 196 -1.15 -14.54 -4.13
CA PHE A 196 -1.13 -13.89 -5.45
C PHE A 196 -2.19 -14.48 -6.41
N SER A 197 -3.31 -14.92 -5.89
CA SER A 197 -4.31 -15.61 -6.70
C SER A 197 -4.90 -14.73 -7.81
N GLY A 198 -4.81 -15.16 -9.06
CA GLY A 198 -5.34 -14.42 -10.22
C GLY A 198 -4.51 -13.19 -10.62
N SER A 199 -3.36 -12.98 -10.02
CA SER A 199 -2.55 -11.78 -10.26
C SER A 199 -1.61 -11.93 -11.45
N ARG A 200 -1.23 -10.79 -12.05
CA ARG A 200 -0.28 -10.69 -13.16
C ARG A 200 1.10 -10.35 -12.63
N LEU A 201 2.09 -11.18 -12.94
CA LEU A 201 3.45 -11.08 -12.43
C LEU A 201 4.51 -10.89 -13.55
N SER A 202 4.08 -10.65 -14.78
CA SER A 202 5.00 -10.47 -15.92
C SER A 202 6.01 -9.35 -15.64
N GLY A 203 7.31 -9.69 -15.66
CA GLY A 203 8.40 -8.77 -15.36
C GLY A 203 8.50 -8.30 -13.91
N ALA A 204 7.71 -8.87 -12.98
CA ALA A 204 7.91 -8.61 -11.56
C ALA A 204 9.25 -9.18 -11.08
N ASP A 205 10.00 -8.45 -10.29
CA ASP A 205 11.33 -8.85 -9.80
C ASP A 205 11.25 -9.37 -8.36
N LEU A 206 11.29 -10.71 -8.22
CA LEU A 206 11.25 -11.42 -6.93
C LEU A 206 12.65 -11.80 -6.41
N THR A 207 13.72 -11.31 -7.01
CA THR A 207 15.09 -11.69 -6.63
C THR A 207 15.34 -11.57 -5.12
N GLY A 208 15.76 -12.64 -4.49
CA GLY A 208 16.09 -12.69 -3.06
C GLY A 208 14.91 -12.56 -2.13
N SER A 209 13.67 -12.69 -2.62
CA SER A 209 12.48 -12.67 -1.75
C SER A 209 12.36 -13.94 -0.93
N HIS A 210 11.84 -13.81 0.30
CA HIS A 210 11.66 -14.90 1.24
C HIS A 210 10.24 -15.46 1.17
N LEU A 211 10.11 -16.72 0.77
CA LEU A 211 8.85 -17.42 0.65
C LEU A 211 8.65 -18.43 1.79
N SER A 212 7.45 -18.48 2.33
CA SER A 212 7.03 -19.49 3.32
C SER A 212 5.52 -19.66 3.23
N LYS A 213 5.05 -20.80 2.75
CA LYS A 213 3.62 -21.04 2.52
C LYS A 213 2.95 -19.98 1.63
N THR A 214 3.72 -19.34 0.78
CA THR A 214 3.23 -18.36 -0.21
C THR A 214 2.41 -19.06 -1.26
N VAL A 215 1.33 -18.45 -1.73
CA VAL A 215 0.39 -19.07 -2.68
C VAL A 215 0.41 -18.35 -4.01
N PHE A 216 0.73 -19.08 -5.09
CA PHE A 216 0.60 -18.68 -6.48
C PHE A 216 -0.50 -19.51 -7.14
N ALA A 217 -1.67 -18.93 -7.35
CA ALA A 217 -2.80 -19.61 -7.96
C ALA A 217 -3.38 -18.77 -9.10
N ARG A 218 -3.67 -19.39 -10.24
CA ARG A 218 -4.16 -18.70 -11.45
C ARG A 218 -3.26 -17.55 -11.94
N CYS A 219 -1.95 -17.66 -11.70
CA CYS A 219 -0.94 -16.68 -12.13
C CYS A 219 -0.34 -17.12 -13.47
N HIS A 220 -1.01 -16.85 -14.58
CA HIS A 220 -0.71 -17.45 -15.88
C HIS A 220 0.57 -16.93 -16.54
N ASP A 221 1.12 -15.82 -16.07
CA ASP A 221 2.36 -15.18 -16.53
C ASP A 221 3.51 -15.25 -15.52
N LEU A 222 3.40 -16.10 -14.49
CA LEU A 222 4.41 -16.23 -13.42
C LEU A 222 5.80 -16.56 -13.98
N HIS A 223 5.89 -17.32 -15.05
CA HIS A 223 7.15 -17.70 -15.70
C HIS A 223 7.90 -16.51 -16.34
N GLU A 224 7.24 -15.36 -16.50
CA GLU A 224 7.84 -14.12 -16.99
C GLU A 224 8.38 -13.23 -15.85
N ALA A 225 8.19 -13.66 -14.60
CA ALA A 225 8.77 -12.97 -13.45
C ALA A 225 10.28 -13.21 -13.36
N LEU A 226 11.00 -12.25 -12.80
CA LEU A 226 12.46 -12.28 -12.65
C LEU A 226 12.86 -12.82 -11.28
N GLY A 227 14.01 -13.49 -11.20
CA GLY A 227 14.61 -13.95 -9.95
C GLY A 227 13.90 -15.13 -9.29
N LEU A 228 13.12 -15.92 -10.04
CA LEU A 228 12.47 -17.12 -9.52
C LEU A 228 13.48 -18.22 -9.14
N ASP A 229 14.69 -18.19 -9.71
CA ASP A 229 15.84 -19.05 -9.39
C ASP A 229 16.65 -18.58 -8.17
N ALA A 230 16.39 -17.34 -7.72
CA ALA A 230 17.08 -16.69 -6.61
C ALA A 230 16.18 -16.43 -5.39
N LEU A 231 15.10 -17.19 -5.25
CA LEU A 231 14.17 -17.13 -4.12
C LEU A 231 14.72 -17.86 -2.90
N GLU A 232 14.39 -17.36 -1.72
CA GLU A 232 14.74 -17.99 -0.44
C GLU A 232 13.50 -18.66 0.18
N TYR A 233 13.54 -19.98 0.39
CA TYR A 233 12.41 -20.76 0.92
C TYR A 233 12.62 -21.09 2.38
N LEU A 234 11.82 -20.48 3.27
CA LEU A 234 11.81 -20.83 4.70
C LEU A 234 10.93 -22.06 4.99
N SER A 235 9.93 -22.30 4.16
CA SER A 235 9.13 -23.53 4.09
C SER A 235 8.49 -23.65 2.71
N PRO A 236 8.00 -24.87 2.33
CA PRO A 236 7.37 -25.05 1.03
C PRO A 236 6.22 -24.07 0.79
N SER A 237 6.20 -23.48 -0.39
CA SER A 237 5.13 -22.63 -0.90
C SER A 237 4.19 -23.43 -1.80
N CYS A 238 3.13 -22.82 -2.32
CA CYS A 238 2.11 -23.53 -3.08
C CYS A 238 1.92 -22.90 -4.47
N ILE A 239 1.78 -23.78 -5.47
CA ILE A 239 1.34 -23.41 -6.82
C ILE A 239 0.15 -24.27 -7.20
N ASP A 240 -0.88 -23.71 -7.82
CA ASP A 240 -1.99 -24.51 -8.30
C ASP A 240 -1.68 -25.16 -9.66
N LEU A 241 -2.46 -26.18 -9.99
CA LEU A 241 -2.26 -26.94 -11.23
C LEU A 241 -2.49 -26.10 -12.49
N GLU A 242 -3.36 -25.10 -12.41
CA GLU A 242 -3.67 -24.19 -13.52
C GLU A 242 -2.46 -23.31 -13.82
N THR A 243 -1.89 -22.65 -12.82
CA THR A 243 -0.65 -21.86 -12.92
C THR A 243 0.50 -22.74 -13.40
N LEU A 244 0.68 -23.92 -12.80
CA LEU A 244 1.75 -24.84 -13.15
C LEU A 244 1.68 -25.24 -14.62
N ARG A 245 0.52 -25.60 -15.14
CA ARG A 245 0.34 -25.96 -16.56
C ARG A 245 0.60 -24.79 -17.50
N ALA A 246 0.15 -23.60 -17.15
CA ALA A 246 0.32 -22.40 -17.97
C ALA A 246 1.79 -21.97 -18.07
N CYS A 247 2.56 -22.13 -16.99
CA CYS A 247 3.89 -21.57 -16.85
C CYS A 247 5.04 -22.60 -16.92
N LEU A 248 4.74 -23.90 -16.92
CA LEU A 248 5.70 -25.00 -16.73
C LEU A 248 6.95 -24.93 -17.63
N ALA A 249 6.79 -24.46 -18.87
CA ALA A 249 7.90 -24.40 -19.83
C ALA A 249 8.94 -23.33 -19.46
N GLY A 250 8.57 -22.32 -18.71
CA GLY A 250 9.43 -21.18 -18.32
C GLY A 250 9.77 -21.10 -16.84
N LEU A 251 9.25 -22.02 -15.98
CA LEU A 251 9.57 -22.03 -14.57
C LEU A 251 10.93 -22.70 -14.29
N PRO A 252 11.83 -22.08 -13.50
CA PRO A 252 13.08 -22.68 -13.07
C PRO A 252 12.87 -23.95 -12.22
N GLU A 253 13.84 -24.87 -12.26
CA GLU A 253 13.76 -26.10 -11.44
C GLU A 253 13.85 -25.78 -9.93
N GLU A 254 14.64 -24.79 -9.56
CA GLU A 254 14.75 -24.29 -8.19
C GLU A 254 13.41 -23.80 -7.66
N PHE A 255 12.65 -23.07 -8.47
CA PHE A 255 11.31 -22.63 -8.12
C PHE A 255 10.37 -23.82 -7.93
N LEU A 256 10.34 -24.75 -8.89
CA LEU A 256 9.47 -25.93 -8.82
C LEU A 256 9.75 -26.78 -7.58
N ALA A 257 11.02 -26.97 -7.23
CA ALA A 257 11.42 -27.65 -5.99
C ALA A 257 10.95 -26.90 -4.75
N GLY A 258 11.09 -25.57 -4.73
CA GLY A 258 10.69 -24.72 -3.61
C GLY A 258 9.18 -24.67 -3.35
N VAL A 259 8.37 -24.88 -4.40
CA VAL A 259 6.91 -25.03 -4.27
C VAL A 259 6.47 -26.48 -4.09
N GLY A 260 7.42 -27.41 -3.94
CA GLY A 260 7.15 -28.83 -3.63
C GLY A 260 6.72 -29.67 -4.83
N VAL A 261 6.98 -29.24 -6.06
CA VAL A 261 6.71 -30.02 -7.28
C VAL A 261 7.90 -30.95 -7.54
N GLU A 262 7.66 -32.25 -7.51
CA GLU A 262 8.71 -33.24 -7.74
C GLU A 262 9.07 -33.36 -9.23
N THR A 263 10.34 -33.68 -9.55
CA THR A 263 10.83 -33.83 -10.94
C THR A 263 9.98 -34.80 -11.77
N ARG A 264 9.53 -35.92 -11.17
CA ARG A 264 8.65 -36.89 -11.83
C ARG A 264 7.28 -36.29 -12.23
N GLU A 265 6.76 -35.34 -11.44
CA GLU A 265 5.49 -34.68 -11.71
C GLU A 265 5.66 -33.68 -12.87
N VAL A 266 6.80 -32.97 -12.89
CA VAL A 266 7.19 -32.09 -14.00
C VAL A 266 7.29 -32.86 -15.33
N GLU A 267 7.98 -34.03 -15.31
CA GLU A 267 8.12 -34.89 -16.50
C GLU A 267 6.76 -35.42 -16.98
N ALA A 268 5.89 -35.86 -16.07
CA ALA A 268 4.55 -36.30 -16.40
C ALA A 268 3.71 -35.19 -17.04
N LEU A 269 3.75 -33.99 -16.52
CA LEU A 269 3.03 -32.84 -17.08
C LEU A 269 3.57 -32.43 -18.47
N ARG A 270 4.90 -32.43 -18.65
CA ARG A 270 5.54 -32.16 -19.94
C ARG A 270 5.17 -33.23 -20.99
N GLY A 271 5.09 -34.50 -20.56
CA GLY A 271 4.67 -35.61 -21.44
C GLY A 271 3.21 -35.52 -21.88
N MET A 272 2.34 -34.95 -21.04
CA MET A 272 0.92 -34.73 -21.39
C MET A 272 0.72 -33.50 -22.31
N ALA A 273 1.64 -32.54 -22.30
CA ALA A 273 1.59 -31.35 -23.16
C ALA A 273 2.17 -31.58 -24.57
N ALA A 274 2.84 -32.70 -24.83
CA ALA A 274 3.32 -33.04 -26.16
C ALA A 274 2.10 -33.37 -27.06
N PRO A 275 1.93 -32.71 -28.22
CA PRO A 275 0.87 -33.08 -29.16
C PRO A 275 1.07 -34.52 -29.56
N ALA A 276 -0.01 -35.30 -29.52
CA ALA A 276 -0.01 -36.60 -30.19
C ALA A 276 0.32 -36.38 -31.69
N LEU A 277 1.48 -36.90 -32.15
CA LEU A 277 1.93 -36.88 -33.54
C LEU A 277 0.97 -37.66 -34.43
#